data_48a2ca8bd5b69f00f98b6296c7932302
#
_entry.id   48a2ca8bd5b69f00f98b6296c7932302
#
_cell.length_a   1.000
_cell.length_b   1.000
_cell.length_c   1.000
_cell.angle_alpha   90.00
_cell.angle_beta   90.00
_cell.angle_gamma   90.00
#
_symmetry.space_group_name_H-M   'P 1'
#
loop_
_entity.id
_entity.type
_entity.pdbx_description
1 polymer ?
#
loop_
_entity_poly.entity_id
_entity_poly.type
_entity_poly.pdbx_seq_one_letter_code
_entity_poly.pdbx_strand_id
1 'polypeptide(L)' 'MAKMDKNEMTLIDSFPDCDICGEEEKARYDSHTKMGAWGFLCESCFEKHGTGLGLGIGQQLVLKALDKN' A
#
# COMPACT_ATOMS: atom_id res chain seq x y z
N MET A 1 0.77 -5.80 21.54
CA MET A 1 0.52 -4.92 20.54
C MET A 1 1.06 -5.35 19.20
N ALA A 2 0.28 -5.32 18.22
CA ALA A 2 0.69 -5.79 16.94
C ALA A 2 1.43 -4.73 16.17
N LYS A 3 2.54 -5.09 15.57
CA LYS A 3 3.24 -4.23 14.68
C LYS A 3 3.36 -4.93 13.38
N MET A 4 3.34 -4.19 12.30
CA MET A 4 3.52 -4.80 11.00
C MET A 4 4.96 -5.19 10.82
N ASP A 5 5.17 -6.33 10.24
CA ASP A 5 6.50 -6.78 9.90
C ASP A 5 7.07 -5.94 8.78
N LYS A 6 8.38 -5.95 8.64
CA LYS A 6 9.02 -5.29 7.52
C LYS A 6 8.48 -5.76 6.19
N ASN A 7 8.00 -7.02 6.14
CA ASN A 7 7.47 -7.58 4.89
C ASN A 7 6.09 -7.07 4.56
N GLU A 8 5.46 -6.38 5.49
CA GLU A 8 4.10 -5.88 5.30
C GLU A 8 4.01 -4.38 5.21
N MET A 9 5.15 -3.69 5.28
CA MET A 9 5.11 -2.25 5.19
C MET A 9 6.35 -1.71 4.49
N THR A 10 6.17 -0.57 3.85
CA THR A 10 7.23 0.12 3.14
C THR A 10 7.22 1.57 3.56
N LEU A 11 8.38 2.10 3.91
CA LEU A 11 8.50 3.51 4.29
C LEU A 11 8.68 4.37 3.05
N ILE A 12 7.89 5.41 2.95
CA ILE A 12 7.92 6.30 1.79
C ILE A 12 7.94 7.75 2.24
N ASP A 13 8.32 8.64 1.34
CA ASP A 13 8.36 10.07 1.61
C ASP A 13 6.99 10.71 1.47
N SER A 14 6.19 10.26 0.54
CA SER A 14 4.84 10.76 0.35
C SER A 14 4.02 9.68 -0.32
N PHE A 15 2.72 9.73 -0.11
CA PHE A 15 1.83 8.76 -0.72
C PHE A 15 1.67 9.04 -2.21
N PRO A 16 1.85 8.02 -3.06
CA PRO A 16 1.60 8.20 -4.49
C PRO A 16 0.11 8.21 -4.79
N ASP A 17 -0.24 8.53 -6.02
CA ASP A 17 -1.63 8.46 -6.44
C ASP A 17 -2.04 7.01 -6.61
N CYS A 18 -3.31 6.73 -6.32
CA CYS A 18 -3.86 5.39 -6.56
C CYS A 18 -3.82 5.10 -8.06
N ASP A 19 -3.35 3.92 -8.44
CA ASP A 19 -3.26 3.57 -9.86
C ASP A 19 -4.62 3.38 -10.50
N ILE A 20 -5.66 3.18 -9.72
CA ILE A 20 -7.00 3.00 -10.25
C ILE A 20 -7.82 4.28 -10.19
N CYS A 21 -7.81 4.95 -9.06
CA CYS A 21 -8.57 6.19 -8.88
C CYS A 21 -7.86 7.40 -9.44
N GLY A 22 -6.55 7.30 -9.65
CA GLY A 22 -5.77 8.43 -10.12
C GLY A 22 -5.57 9.47 -9.05
N GLU A 23 -5.67 10.71 -9.41
CA GLU A 23 -5.38 11.80 -8.48
C GLU A 23 -6.42 11.98 -7.39
N GLU A 24 -7.55 11.33 -7.51
CA GLU A 24 -8.63 11.53 -6.56
C GLU A 24 -8.36 10.92 -5.21
N GLU A 25 -7.55 9.90 -5.16
CA GLU A 25 -7.22 9.22 -3.92
C GLU A 25 -5.76 8.89 -3.87
N LYS A 26 -5.18 9.03 -2.70
CA LYS A 26 -3.78 8.64 -2.52
C LYS A 26 -3.69 7.18 -2.17
N ALA A 27 -2.71 6.52 -2.73
CA ALA A 27 -2.49 5.10 -2.47
C ALA A 27 -1.99 4.90 -1.06
N ARG A 28 -2.41 3.82 -0.46
CA ARG A 28 -1.98 3.43 0.88
C ARG A 28 -1.30 2.07 0.87
N TYR A 29 -1.36 1.37 -0.25
CA TYR A 29 -0.81 0.02 -0.36
C TYR A 29 -0.10 -0.13 -1.70
N ASP A 30 0.97 -0.92 -1.68
CA ASP A 30 1.67 -1.35 -2.88
C ASP A 30 1.42 -2.85 -2.96
N SER A 31 0.55 -3.30 -3.82
CA SER A 31 0.03 -4.64 -3.74
C SER A 31 -0.14 -5.28 -5.11
N HIS A 32 0.02 -6.59 -5.11
CA HIS A 32 -0.37 -7.41 -6.23
C HIS A 32 -1.89 -7.38 -6.32
N THR A 33 -2.43 -7.23 -7.50
CA THR A 33 -3.88 -7.15 -7.67
C THR A 33 -4.41 -8.46 -8.22
N LYS A 34 -5.70 -8.64 -8.07
CA LYS A 34 -6.38 -9.81 -8.62
C LYS A 34 -6.30 -9.85 -10.13
N MET A 35 -5.97 -8.73 -10.75
CA MET A 35 -5.80 -8.67 -12.19
C MET A 35 -4.43 -9.15 -12.65
N GLY A 36 -3.55 -9.44 -11.74
CA GLY A 36 -2.23 -9.99 -12.05
C GLY A 36 -1.09 -8.98 -12.08
N ALA A 37 -1.39 -7.71 -11.94
CA ALA A 37 -0.35 -6.67 -11.94
C ALA A 37 -0.20 -6.07 -10.57
N TRP A 38 0.97 -5.53 -10.28
CA TRP A 38 1.20 -4.78 -9.06
C TRP A 38 0.77 -3.33 -9.28
N GLY A 39 0.29 -2.70 -8.23
CA GLY A 39 -0.07 -1.29 -8.32
C GLY A 39 -0.15 -0.65 -6.96
N PHE A 40 -0.17 0.68 -6.97
CA PHE A 40 -0.42 1.45 -5.76
C PHE A 40 -1.93 1.61 -5.63
N LEU A 41 -2.48 1.20 -4.51
CA LEU A 41 -3.91 1.17 -4.32
C LEU A 41 -4.31 1.98 -3.09
N CYS A 42 -5.39 2.75 -3.22
CA CYS A 42 -5.98 3.38 -2.04
C CYS A 42 -6.70 2.30 -1.24
N GLU A 43 -7.16 2.67 -0.08
CA GLU A 43 -7.77 1.71 0.82
C GLU A 43 -8.93 0.98 0.18
N SER A 44 -9.84 1.70 -0.48
CA SER A 44 -10.98 1.07 -1.10
C SER A 44 -10.59 0.17 -2.27
N CYS A 45 -9.64 0.59 -3.09
CA CYS A 45 -9.19 -0.25 -4.19
C CYS A 45 -8.44 -1.47 -3.70
N PHE A 46 -7.70 -1.34 -2.61
CA PHE A 46 -7.02 -2.47 -2.02
C PHE A 46 -8.03 -3.52 -1.55
N GLU A 47 -9.13 -3.08 -0.97
CA GLU A 47 -10.16 -4.01 -0.53
C GLU A 47 -10.82 -4.72 -1.69
N LYS A 48 -10.95 -4.04 -2.81
CA LYS A 48 -11.64 -4.62 -3.97
C LYS A 48 -10.71 -5.44 -4.85
N HIS A 49 -9.50 -4.97 -5.02
CA HIS A 49 -8.60 -5.54 -6.03
C HIS A 49 -7.31 -6.12 -5.49
N GLY A 50 -6.98 -5.81 -4.25
CA GLY A 50 -5.75 -6.32 -3.66
C GLY A 50 -5.85 -7.77 -3.26
N THR A 51 -4.71 -8.42 -3.09
CA THR A 51 -4.68 -9.82 -2.70
C THR A 51 -4.24 -10.02 -1.26
N GLY A 52 -3.89 -8.95 -0.56
CA GLY A 52 -3.50 -9.04 0.83
C GLY A 52 -2.16 -8.39 1.09
N LEU A 53 -1.65 -8.60 2.29
CA LEU A 53 -0.36 -8.06 2.70
C LEU A 53 0.60 -9.19 2.96
N GLY A 54 1.87 -8.92 2.78
CA GLY A 54 2.90 -9.89 3.04
C GLY A 54 3.95 -9.89 1.94
N LEU A 55 5.02 -10.63 2.17
CA LEU A 55 6.10 -10.71 1.21
C LEU A 55 5.60 -11.36 -0.08
N GLY A 56 5.79 -10.67 -1.19
CA GLY A 56 5.35 -11.18 -2.49
C GLY A 56 3.89 -10.98 -2.78
N ILE A 57 3.14 -10.33 -1.88
CA ILE A 57 1.71 -10.11 -2.06
C ILE A 57 1.38 -8.63 -2.01
N GLY A 58 1.87 -7.94 -1.01
CA GLY A 58 1.60 -6.51 -0.87
C GLY A 58 2.17 -5.95 0.41
N GLN A 59 2.26 -4.63 0.46
CA GLN A 59 2.81 -3.92 1.60
C GLN A 59 2.00 -2.66 1.83
N GLN A 60 1.89 -2.28 3.09
CA GLN A 60 1.25 -1.02 3.45
C GLN A 60 2.29 0.09 3.32
N LEU A 61 1.89 1.21 2.76
CA LEU A 61 2.76 2.37 2.63
C LEU A 61 2.68 3.20 3.90
N VAL A 62 3.83 3.56 4.43
CA VAL A 62 3.90 4.33 5.68
C VAL A 62 4.84 5.51 5.47
N LEU A 63 4.41 6.68 5.88
CA LEU A 63 5.24 7.87 5.73
C LEU A 63 6.40 7.82 6.69
N LYS A 64 7.59 8.07 6.19
CA LYS A 64 8.79 8.09 7.01
C LYS A 64 8.70 9.10 8.13
N ALA A 65 8.06 10.20 7.87
CA ALA A 65 7.95 11.26 8.87
C ALA A 65 7.21 10.83 10.11
N LEU A 66 6.37 9.82 10.01
CA LEU A 66 5.62 9.34 11.15
C LEU A 66 6.46 8.53 12.12
N ASP A 67 7.62 8.09 11.68
CA ASP A 67 8.50 7.31 12.52
C ASP A 67 9.54 8.13 13.22
N LYS A 68 9.53 9.42 13.01
CA LYS A 68 10.51 10.25 13.61
C LYS A 68 10.26 10.42 15.06
N ASN A 69 11.22 10.37 15.83
CA ASN A 69 11.08 10.67 17.24
C ASN A 69 12.22 11.43 17.74
#